data_7c68b429aad2d5b8c8175bcd9a85e967
#
_entry.id   7c68b429aad2d5b8c8175bcd9a85e967
#
_cell.length_a   1.000
_cell.length_b   1.000
_cell.length_c   1.000
_cell.angle_alpha   90.00
_cell.angle_beta   90.00
_cell.angle_gamma   90.00
#
_symmetry.space_group_name_H-M   'P 1'
#
loop_
_entity.id
_entity.type
_entity.pdbx_description
1 polymer ?
#
loop_
_entity_poly.entity_id
_entity_poly.type
_entity_poly.pdbx_seq_one_letter_code
_entity_poly.pdbx_strand_id
1 'polypeptide(L)'
;GMGGMSGMAMPEMGMADRVEGRIAFLHAELQISAAQEKAWAHLADTLRANARGSKDLNTGSMNATGGGVLVALEGEEKRLQFRLDATRALLTALKPLYASFTDEQKKSAEELLFSHIGIMGIGMSGAGMMGGSMMGQGMPGMPSGSAGSEGQSTSP
;
A
#
# COMPACT_ATOMS: atom_id res chain seq x y z
N GLY A 1 -47.50 -4.07 17.87
CA GLY A 1 -46.43 -3.13 17.70
C GLY A 1 -45.15 -3.86 17.25
N MET A 2 -44.92 -3.93 15.98
CA MET A 2 -43.64 -4.46 15.47
C MET A 2 -42.63 -3.32 15.46
N GLY A 3 -41.74 -3.32 16.46
CA GLY A 3 -40.66 -2.39 16.54
C GLY A 3 -39.64 -2.64 15.45
N GLY A 4 -39.50 -1.66 14.54
CA GLY A 4 -38.45 -1.64 13.54
C GLY A 4 -37.09 -1.59 14.22
N MET A 5 -36.28 -2.61 14.03
CA MET A 5 -34.86 -2.55 14.30
C MET A 5 -34.24 -1.60 13.26
N SER A 6 -34.09 -0.34 13.67
CA SER A 6 -33.23 0.59 12.97
C SER A 6 -31.81 0.02 12.98
N GLY A 7 -31.37 -0.44 11.83
CA GLY A 7 -29.98 -0.82 11.63
C GLY A 7 -29.12 0.35 12.06
N MET A 8 -28.33 0.16 13.10
CA MET A 8 -27.22 1.05 13.41
C MET A 8 -26.29 0.96 12.21
N ALA A 9 -26.40 1.95 11.32
CA ALA A 9 -25.38 2.19 10.32
C ALA A 9 -24.09 2.48 11.11
N MET A 10 -23.16 1.55 11.06
CA MET A 10 -21.80 1.81 11.50
C MET A 10 -21.30 3.05 10.76
N PRO A 11 -20.84 4.11 11.45
CA PRO A 11 -20.26 5.24 10.77
C PRO A 11 -19.11 4.70 9.93
N GLU A 12 -19.19 4.91 8.63
CA GLU A 12 -18.11 4.61 7.71
C GLU A 12 -16.91 5.41 8.21
N MET A 13 -15.96 4.72 8.85
CA MET A 13 -14.70 5.33 9.25
C MET A 13 -14.00 5.79 7.99
N GLY A 14 -14.10 7.08 7.70
CA GLY A 14 -13.47 7.69 6.55
C GLY A 14 -11.95 7.50 6.61
N MET A 15 -11.26 7.60 5.46
CA MET A 15 -9.80 7.52 5.40
C MET A 15 -9.11 8.51 6.35
N ALA A 16 -9.75 9.64 6.64
CA ALA A 16 -9.28 10.62 7.63
C ALA A 16 -9.18 10.02 9.04
N ASP A 17 -10.18 9.25 9.45
CA ASP A 17 -10.19 8.61 10.77
C ASP A 17 -9.09 7.55 10.91
N ARG A 18 -8.75 6.87 9.81
CA ARG A 18 -7.64 5.91 9.79
C ARG A 18 -6.29 6.59 9.96
N VAL A 19 -6.08 7.75 9.35
CA VAL A 19 -4.85 8.53 9.52
C VAL A 19 -4.72 9.02 10.95
N GLU A 20 -5.78 9.57 11.54
CA GLU A 20 -5.78 10.02 12.94
C GLU A 20 -5.52 8.86 13.91
N GLY A 21 -6.15 7.72 13.70
CA GLY A 21 -5.90 6.52 14.49
C GLY A 21 -4.44 6.05 14.42
N ARG A 22 -3.82 6.10 13.25
CA ARG A 22 -2.40 5.78 13.07
C ARG A 22 -1.48 6.78 13.73
N ILE A 23 -1.78 8.07 13.62
CA ILE A 23 -1.00 9.14 14.26
C ILE A 23 -1.05 8.96 15.78
N ALA A 24 -2.22 8.71 16.34
CA ALA A 24 -2.40 8.47 17.77
C ALA A 24 -1.66 7.20 18.21
N PHE A 25 -1.73 6.13 17.46
CA PHE A 25 -1.02 4.89 17.73
C PHE A 25 0.49 5.10 17.74
N LEU A 26 1.05 5.71 16.69
CA LEU A 26 2.48 5.99 16.60
C LEU A 26 2.97 6.91 17.72
N HIS A 27 2.18 7.91 18.10
CA HIS A 27 2.50 8.80 19.21
C HIS A 27 2.65 8.04 20.52
N ALA A 28 1.72 7.13 20.80
CA ALA A 28 1.73 6.31 22.00
C ALA A 28 2.89 5.31 22.01
N GLU A 29 3.09 4.60 20.91
CA GLU A 29 4.14 3.58 20.80
C GLU A 29 5.57 4.16 20.84
N LEU A 30 5.76 5.32 20.25
CA LEU A 30 7.04 6.05 20.27
C LEU A 30 7.27 6.80 21.59
N GLN A 31 6.29 6.82 22.48
CA GLN A 31 6.36 7.51 23.77
C GLN A 31 6.90 8.95 23.63
N ILE A 32 6.25 9.72 22.74
CA ILE A 32 6.66 11.08 22.45
C ILE A 32 6.66 11.93 23.73
N SER A 33 7.80 12.52 24.07
CA SER A 33 7.94 13.39 25.23
C SER A 33 7.43 14.81 24.98
N ALA A 34 7.17 15.55 26.04
CA ALA A 34 6.74 16.94 25.93
C ALA A 34 7.72 17.82 25.11
N ALA A 35 9.02 17.55 25.18
CA ALA A 35 10.02 18.26 24.40
C ALA A 35 9.98 17.90 22.90
N GLN A 36 9.44 16.74 22.56
CA GLN A 36 9.34 16.23 21.19
C GLN A 36 8.00 16.61 20.53
N GLU A 37 7.01 17.07 21.28
CA GLU A 37 5.65 17.35 20.79
C GLU A 37 5.60 18.30 19.60
N LYS A 38 6.43 19.32 19.58
CA LYS A 38 6.48 20.27 18.47
C LYS A 38 6.95 19.63 17.15
N ALA A 39 7.98 18.83 17.22
CA ALA A 39 8.47 18.08 16.06
C ALA A 39 7.49 16.98 15.64
N TRP A 40 6.85 16.34 16.61
CA TRP A 40 5.79 15.37 16.36
C TRP A 40 4.58 15.99 15.64
N ALA A 41 4.11 17.15 16.09
CA ALA A 41 2.99 17.85 15.46
C ALA A 41 3.28 18.13 13.97
N HIS A 42 4.49 18.54 13.64
CA HIS A 42 4.92 18.76 12.25
C HIS A 42 4.87 17.46 11.42
N LEU A 43 5.33 16.36 11.98
CA LEU A 43 5.24 15.04 11.33
C LEU A 43 3.78 14.61 11.14
N ALA A 44 2.94 14.77 12.17
CA ALA A 44 1.53 14.43 12.11
C ALA A 44 0.79 15.22 11.01
N ASP A 45 1.06 16.52 10.90
CA ASP A 45 0.48 17.36 9.87
C ASP A 45 0.97 16.96 8.46
N THR A 46 2.22 16.56 8.32
CA THR A 46 2.76 16.02 7.08
C THR A 46 2.05 14.72 6.68
N LEU A 47 1.84 13.83 7.62
CA LEU A 47 1.10 12.57 7.38
C LEU A 47 -0.35 12.83 6.95
N ARG A 48 -1.02 13.78 7.56
CA ARG A 48 -2.38 14.20 7.16
C ARG A 48 -2.41 14.78 5.75
N ALA A 49 -1.46 15.65 5.42
CA ALA A 49 -1.35 16.26 4.09
C ALA A 49 -1.09 15.20 3.01
N ASN A 50 -0.19 14.26 3.27
CA ASN A 50 0.11 13.16 2.35
C ASN A 50 -1.10 12.24 2.13
N ALA A 51 -1.87 11.96 3.16
CA ALA A 51 -3.08 11.14 3.06
C ALA A 51 -4.16 11.83 2.20
N ARG A 52 -4.35 13.13 2.37
CA ARG A 52 -5.29 13.92 1.54
C ARG A 52 -4.87 13.94 0.09
N GLY A 53 -3.61 14.25 -0.20
CA GLY A 53 -3.08 14.29 -1.55
C GLY A 53 -3.17 12.93 -2.28
N SER A 54 -2.90 11.84 -1.57
CA SER A 54 -3.08 10.49 -2.11
C SER A 54 -4.53 10.18 -2.48
N LYS A 55 -5.48 10.61 -1.65
CA LYS A 55 -6.91 10.46 -1.91
C LYS A 55 -7.33 11.24 -3.15
N ASP A 56 -6.88 12.48 -3.29
CA ASP A 56 -7.21 13.36 -4.42
C ASP A 56 -6.69 12.80 -5.75
N LEU A 57 -5.47 12.24 -5.74
CA LEU A 57 -4.90 11.56 -6.90
C LEU A 57 -5.69 10.31 -7.30
N ASN A 58 -6.11 9.52 -6.34
CA ASN A 58 -6.90 8.32 -6.61
C ASN A 58 -8.26 8.69 -7.21
N THR A 59 -8.92 9.71 -6.69
CA THR A 59 -10.20 10.21 -7.21
C THR A 59 -10.04 10.76 -8.62
N GLY A 60 -8.99 11.53 -8.89
CA GLY A 60 -8.69 12.07 -10.22
C GLY A 60 -8.41 10.96 -11.24
N SER A 61 -7.71 9.91 -10.84
CA SER A 61 -7.39 8.77 -11.71
C SER A 61 -8.62 7.94 -12.10
N MET A 62 -9.58 7.80 -11.19
CA MET A 62 -10.84 7.09 -11.46
C MET A 62 -11.70 7.81 -12.50
N ASN A 63 -11.61 9.14 -12.59
CA ASN A 63 -12.37 9.95 -13.52
C ASN A 63 -11.71 10.07 -14.91
N ALA A 64 -10.47 9.64 -15.06
CA ALA A 64 -9.68 9.75 -16.29
C ALA A 64 -9.79 8.51 -17.21
N THR A 65 -10.77 7.66 -17.01
CA THR A 65 -11.01 6.48 -17.85
C THR A 65 -11.46 6.93 -19.25
N GLY A 66 -10.53 7.04 -20.19
CA GLY A 66 -10.86 7.34 -21.59
C GLY A 66 -9.84 8.16 -22.39
N GLY A 67 -8.78 8.61 -21.74
CA GLY A 67 -7.84 9.56 -22.35
C GLY A 67 -6.68 8.98 -23.18
N GLY A 68 -6.63 7.67 -23.39
CA GLY A 68 -5.53 7.05 -24.13
C GLY A 68 -4.20 7.05 -23.38
N VAL A 69 -3.13 6.64 -24.10
CA VAL A 69 -1.79 6.42 -23.51
C VAL A 69 -1.16 7.71 -22.95
N LEU A 70 -1.39 8.85 -23.59
CA LEU A 70 -0.81 10.12 -23.14
C LEU A 70 -1.40 10.56 -21.80
N VAL A 71 -2.71 10.48 -21.65
CA VAL A 71 -3.38 10.81 -20.36
C VAL A 71 -2.96 9.85 -19.25
N ALA A 72 -2.76 8.58 -19.56
CA ALA A 72 -2.25 7.60 -18.61
C ALA A 72 -0.83 7.94 -18.13
N LEU A 73 0.06 8.34 -19.03
CA LEU A 73 1.42 8.76 -18.72
C LEU A 73 1.47 10.07 -17.92
N GLU A 74 0.65 11.05 -18.28
CA GLU A 74 0.52 12.31 -17.51
C GLU A 74 0.00 12.04 -16.10
N GLY A 75 -0.92 11.10 -15.94
CA GLY A 75 -1.42 10.66 -14.63
C GLY A 75 -0.35 10.00 -13.81
N GLU A 76 0.50 9.17 -14.43
CA GLU A 76 1.63 8.53 -13.76
C GLU A 76 2.71 9.54 -13.35
N GLU A 77 3.02 10.50 -14.22
CA GLU A 77 3.95 11.60 -13.87
C GLU A 77 3.48 12.36 -12.64
N LYS A 78 2.21 12.75 -12.60
CA LYS A 78 1.64 13.42 -11.41
C LYS A 78 1.73 12.57 -10.16
N ARG A 79 1.48 11.27 -10.28
CA ARG A 79 1.58 10.34 -9.15
C ARG A 79 3.01 10.20 -8.63
N LEU A 80 3.99 10.08 -9.54
CA LEU A 80 5.40 10.02 -9.18
C LEU A 80 5.89 11.34 -8.56
N GLN A 81 5.48 12.47 -9.11
CA GLN A 81 5.80 13.78 -8.55
C GLN A 81 5.24 13.93 -7.13
N PHE A 82 3.98 13.57 -6.93
CA PHE A 82 3.38 13.59 -5.60
C PHE A 82 4.14 12.69 -4.61
N ARG A 83 4.52 11.48 -5.01
CA ARG A 83 5.29 10.57 -4.15
C ARG A 83 6.64 11.14 -3.76
N LEU A 84 7.32 11.76 -4.71
CA LEU A 84 8.59 12.43 -4.44
C LEU A 84 8.43 13.56 -3.43
N ASP A 85 7.46 14.42 -3.63
CA ASP A 85 7.19 15.57 -2.75
C ASP A 85 6.74 15.12 -1.37
N ALA A 86 5.86 14.13 -1.29
CA ALA A 86 5.40 13.53 -0.05
C ALA A 86 6.55 12.90 0.76
N THR A 87 7.46 12.20 0.07
CA THR A 87 8.64 11.61 0.71
C THR A 87 9.60 12.67 1.22
N ARG A 88 9.83 13.73 0.46
CA ARG A 88 10.67 14.87 0.87
C ARG A 88 10.09 15.58 2.09
N ALA A 89 8.79 15.84 2.10
CA ALA A 89 8.11 16.46 3.23
C ALA A 89 8.20 15.58 4.48
N LEU A 90 8.03 14.27 4.33
CA LEU A 90 8.19 13.32 5.43
C LEU A 90 9.61 13.30 5.99
N LEU A 91 10.62 13.26 5.13
CA LEU A 91 12.03 13.33 5.55
C LEU A 91 12.34 14.63 6.31
N THR A 92 11.84 15.75 5.82
CA THR A 92 12.03 17.06 6.46
C THR A 92 11.40 17.12 7.85
N ALA A 93 10.21 16.52 8.02
CA ALA A 93 9.51 16.47 9.30
C ALA A 93 10.13 15.45 10.27
N LEU A 94 10.56 14.30 9.75
CA LEU A 94 11.06 13.19 10.57
C LEU A 94 12.50 13.44 11.08
N LYS A 95 13.36 14.04 10.29
CA LYS A 95 14.78 14.25 10.66
C LYS A 95 14.97 14.90 12.02
N PRO A 96 14.35 16.05 12.33
CA PRO A 96 14.53 16.69 13.64
C PRO A 96 13.93 15.86 14.78
N LEU A 97 12.82 15.20 14.54
CA LEU A 97 12.19 14.33 15.52
C LEU A 97 13.08 13.11 15.82
N TYR A 98 13.56 12.44 14.79
CA TYR A 98 14.45 11.28 14.92
C TYR A 98 15.77 11.62 15.61
N ALA A 99 16.31 12.80 15.35
CA ALA A 99 17.51 13.29 16.04
C ALA A 99 17.29 13.49 17.54
N SER A 100 16.08 13.76 17.97
CA SER A 100 15.70 13.92 19.38
C SER A 100 15.37 12.61 20.10
N PHE A 101 15.27 11.51 19.37
CA PHE A 101 14.92 10.21 19.92
C PHE A 101 16.02 9.60 20.77
N THR A 102 15.65 8.91 21.84
CA THR A 102 16.52 7.99 22.56
C THR A 102 16.83 6.76 21.70
N ASP A 103 17.81 5.96 22.09
CA ASP A 103 18.15 4.73 21.34
C ASP A 103 17.00 3.73 21.33
N GLU A 104 16.23 3.67 22.39
CA GLU A 104 15.02 2.82 22.47
C GLU A 104 13.93 3.34 21.54
N GLN A 105 13.69 4.66 21.52
CA GLN A 105 12.74 5.28 20.59
C GLN A 105 13.14 5.08 19.13
N LYS A 106 14.42 5.17 18.80
CA LYS A 106 14.92 4.91 17.44
C LYS A 106 14.62 3.49 17.00
N LYS A 107 14.87 2.52 17.87
CA LYS A 107 14.56 1.12 17.59
C LYS A 107 13.07 0.88 17.33
N SER A 108 12.22 1.41 18.19
CA SER A 108 10.76 1.33 18.01
C SER A 108 10.33 2.07 16.75
N ALA A 109 10.92 3.22 16.45
CA ALA A 109 10.62 3.98 15.25
C ALA A 109 10.99 3.23 13.97
N GLU A 110 12.11 2.54 13.94
CA GLU A 110 12.52 1.74 12.77
C GLU A 110 11.52 0.60 12.50
N GLU A 111 11.10 -0.10 13.52
CA GLU A 111 10.12 -1.19 13.38
C GLU A 111 8.73 -0.68 12.95
N LEU A 112 8.24 0.37 13.61
CA LEU A 112 6.90 0.90 13.41
C LEU A 112 6.78 1.75 12.14
N LEU A 113 7.71 2.67 11.92
CA LEU A 113 7.64 3.58 10.79
C LEU A 113 7.89 2.85 9.47
N PHE A 114 8.77 1.86 9.47
CA PHE A 114 9.05 1.09 8.26
C PHE A 114 7.82 0.31 7.79
N SER A 115 7.12 -0.32 8.71
CA SER A 115 5.89 -1.04 8.41
C SER A 115 4.72 -0.11 8.04
N HIS A 116 4.60 1.05 8.69
CA HIS A 116 3.51 1.99 8.49
C HIS A 116 3.71 2.95 7.31
N ILE A 117 4.94 3.32 6.99
CA ILE A 117 5.25 4.12 5.79
C ILE A 117 4.87 3.36 4.53
N GLY A 118 5.12 2.05 4.49
CA GLY A 118 4.67 1.19 3.40
C GLY A 118 3.14 1.17 3.24
N ILE A 119 2.41 1.19 4.34
CA ILE A 119 0.94 1.15 4.37
C ILE A 119 0.32 2.52 4.05
N MET A 120 1.00 3.62 4.33
CA MET A 120 0.51 4.98 4.03
C MET A 120 0.60 5.38 2.55
N GLY A 121 0.95 4.46 1.68
CA GLY A 121 0.96 4.70 0.22
C GLY A 121 2.16 5.46 -0.30
N ILE A 122 3.12 5.80 0.55
CA ILE A 122 4.35 6.51 0.17
C ILE A 122 5.41 5.52 -0.34
N GLY A 123 5.32 4.26 0.07
CA GLY A 123 6.25 3.21 -0.30
C GLY A 123 5.56 2.02 -0.96
N MET A 124 6.12 1.59 -2.06
CA MET A 124 6.01 0.23 -2.59
C MET A 124 4.64 -0.34 -2.98
N SER A 125 3.73 0.43 -3.51
CA SER A 125 2.57 -0.15 -4.22
C SER A 125 2.93 -0.82 -5.56
N GLY A 126 4.19 -0.90 -5.91
CA GLY A 126 4.65 -1.48 -7.18
C GLY A 126 5.35 -2.83 -7.10
N ALA A 127 5.74 -3.30 -5.92
CA ALA A 127 6.57 -4.51 -5.80
C ALA A 127 5.85 -5.76 -5.27
N GLY A 128 4.57 -5.66 -4.93
CA GLY A 128 3.83 -6.72 -4.24
C GLY A 128 2.90 -7.58 -5.10
N MET A 129 2.76 -7.33 -6.39
CA MET A 129 1.79 -8.08 -7.22
C MET A 129 2.39 -8.96 -8.32
N MET A 130 3.67 -9.28 -8.26
CA MET A 130 4.27 -10.29 -9.13
C MET A 130 4.79 -11.51 -8.39
N GLY A 131 4.09 -11.97 -7.42
CA GLY A 131 4.47 -13.17 -6.68
C GLY A 131 3.29 -13.95 -6.18
N GLY A 132 2.56 -14.63 -7.04
CA GLY A 132 1.58 -15.55 -6.51
C GLY A 132 0.45 -15.90 -7.43
N SER A 133 0.71 -16.57 -8.53
CA SER A 133 -0.23 -17.51 -9.14
C SER A 133 0.39 -18.20 -10.36
N MET A 134 1.36 -19.02 -10.09
CA MET A 134 1.69 -20.15 -10.96
C MET A 134 1.77 -21.40 -10.09
N MET A 135 0.64 -21.81 -9.58
CA MET A 135 0.46 -23.17 -9.11
C MET A 135 -0.91 -23.68 -9.55
N GLY A 136 -0.85 -24.67 -10.40
CA GLY A 136 -1.94 -25.59 -10.54
C GLY A 136 -2.84 -25.41 -11.74
N GLN A 137 -2.29 -25.66 -12.93
CA GLN A 137 -3.12 -26.35 -13.91
C GLN A 137 -2.41 -27.65 -14.26
N GLY A 138 -2.89 -28.67 -13.60
CA GLY A 138 -2.60 -30.05 -13.94
C GLY A 138 -2.99 -30.29 -15.39
N MET A 139 -2.06 -30.79 -16.15
CA MET A 139 -2.36 -31.36 -17.46
C MET A 139 -3.31 -32.55 -17.27
N PRO A 140 -4.46 -32.58 -17.92
CA PRO A 140 -5.23 -33.82 -18.05
C PRO A 140 -4.49 -34.74 -19.01
N GLY A 141 -4.41 -35.98 -18.63
CA GLY A 141 -3.68 -37.07 -19.20
C GLY A 141 -3.70 -37.19 -20.71
N MET A 142 -2.56 -37.46 -21.26
CA MET A 142 -2.44 -38.15 -22.53
C MET A 142 -2.83 -39.63 -22.33
N PRO A 143 -3.73 -40.18 -23.13
CA PRO A 143 -3.93 -41.60 -23.16
C PRO A 143 -2.72 -42.25 -23.88
N SER A 144 -2.12 -43.17 -23.18
CA SER A 144 -1.22 -44.17 -23.67
C SER A 144 -1.95 -44.98 -24.76
N GLY A 145 -1.54 -44.79 -25.97
CA GLY A 145 -1.92 -45.63 -27.10
C GLY A 145 -0.80 -46.58 -27.42
N SER A 146 -0.88 -47.76 -26.85
CA SER A 146 -0.24 -48.97 -27.24
C SER A 146 -0.85 -49.43 -28.58
N ALA A 147 -0.01 -49.90 -29.46
CA ALA A 147 -0.25 -51.03 -30.35
C ALA A 147 0.76 -50.96 -31.51
N GLY A 148 1.56 -51.89 -31.57
CA GLY A 148 1.37 -53.16 -32.21
C GLY A 148 2.01 -53.11 -33.59
N SER A 149 3.22 -53.64 -33.71
CA SER A 149 3.38 -55.02 -34.13
C SER A 149 3.11 -55.26 -35.61
N GLU A 150 4.10 -55.86 -36.23
CA GLU A 150 4.07 -56.79 -37.33
C GLU A 150 4.06 -56.17 -38.74
N GLY A 151 5.00 -56.57 -39.47
CA GLY A 151 5.12 -57.61 -40.39
C GLY A 151 6.17 -57.28 -41.41
N GLN A 152 7.23 -57.96 -41.35
CA GLN A 152 7.62 -59.03 -42.26
C GLN A 152 7.47 -58.69 -43.75
N SER A 153 8.56 -58.75 -44.37
CA SER A 153 8.86 -59.86 -45.28
C SER A 153 9.41 -59.39 -46.62
N THR A 154 10.56 -59.80 -46.79
CA THR A 154 11.15 -60.61 -47.94
C THR A 154 11.46 -59.89 -49.23
N SER A 155 12.71 -60.07 -49.46
CA SER A 155 13.44 -60.13 -50.72
C SER A 155 12.73 -60.88 -51.87
N PRO A 156 13.16 -60.87 -53.06
CA PRO A 156 14.55 -61.06 -53.43
C PRO A 156 15.15 -59.90 -54.18
#